data_b4b831efea2fcfd085461b666bbfa346
#
_entry.id   b4b831efea2fcfd085461b666bbfa346
#
_cell.length_a   1.000
_cell.length_b   1.000
_cell.length_c   1.000
_cell.angle_alpha   90.00
_cell.angle_beta   90.00
_cell.angle_gamma   90.00
#
_symmetry.space_group_name_H-M   'P 1'
#
loop_
_entity.id
_entity.type
_entity.pdbx_description
1 polymer ?
#
loop_
_entity_poly.entity_id
_entity_poly.type
_entity_poly.pdbx_seq_one_letter_code
_entity_poly.pdbx_strand_id
1 'polypeptide(L)'
;MSNEKQCSSASSCDRSSCEGCPSAKGAHQPTDFTAKLNAGSSVKKVIAVVSGKGGVGKSLITGLLASAMQRRNKQCAVLDADITGPSMCKNLGVSGKAQASEAGILPKSAANGLKLVSANM
;
A
#
# COMPACT_ATOMS: atom_id res chain seq x y z
N MET A 1 31.79 19.98 18.56
CA MET A 1 31.27 19.65 17.24
C MET A 1 29.76 19.83 17.29
N SER A 2 29.30 20.97 16.79
CA SER A 2 27.92 21.44 16.92
C SER A 2 27.05 20.68 15.89
N ASN A 3 26.07 19.95 16.39
CA ASN A 3 25.12 19.24 15.55
C ASN A 3 24.05 20.25 15.09
N GLU A 4 24.29 20.91 13.96
CA GLU A 4 23.33 21.79 13.30
C GLU A 4 22.21 20.94 12.72
N LYS A 5 21.10 20.88 13.45
CA LYS A 5 19.83 20.36 12.92
C LYS A 5 19.30 21.34 11.89
N GLN A 6 19.49 21.04 10.61
CA GLN A 6 18.95 21.84 9.52
C GLN A 6 17.41 21.74 9.51
N CYS A 7 16.76 22.86 9.78
CA CYS A 7 15.34 23.06 9.60
C CYS A 7 15.07 23.37 8.12
N SER A 8 14.09 22.72 7.48
CA SER A 8 13.72 22.95 6.08
C SER A 8 13.22 24.38 5.77
N SER A 9 12.99 25.19 6.79
CA SER A 9 12.53 26.59 6.70
C SER A 9 13.56 27.61 7.20
N ALA A 10 14.86 27.26 7.18
CA ALA A 10 15.93 28.08 7.74
C ALA A 10 16.06 29.48 7.12
N SER A 11 15.60 29.66 5.88
CA SER A 11 15.70 30.96 5.17
C SER A 11 14.71 32.05 5.64
N SER A 12 13.74 31.72 6.49
CA SER A 12 12.71 32.64 6.98
C SER A 12 12.55 32.68 8.50
N CYS A 13 13.53 32.14 9.25
CA CYS A 13 13.43 32.00 10.70
C CYS A 13 14.23 33.08 11.43
N ASP A 14 13.53 34.01 12.10
CA ASP A 14 14.12 35.08 12.89
C ASP A 14 14.48 34.72 14.35
N ARG A 15 14.45 33.43 14.71
CA ARG A 15 14.69 32.99 16.08
C ARG A 15 16.12 32.50 16.27
N SER A 16 16.78 33.01 17.30
CA SER A 16 18.14 32.63 17.69
C SER A 16 18.27 31.26 18.35
N SER A 17 17.13 30.60 18.70
CA SER A 17 17.11 29.23 19.22
C SER A 17 15.87 28.48 18.76
N CYS A 18 16.01 27.16 18.52
CA CYS A 18 14.91 26.27 18.11
C CYS A 18 14.06 25.76 19.28
N GLU A 19 14.32 26.19 20.51
CA GLU A 19 13.52 25.81 21.68
C GLU A 19 12.13 26.47 21.61
N GLY A 20 11.09 25.63 21.61
CA GLY A 20 9.69 26.09 21.52
C GLY A 20 9.18 26.41 20.11
N CYS A 21 9.94 26.09 19.05
CA CYS A 21 9.49 26.24 17.68
C CYS A 21 8.47 25.14 17.34
N PRO A 22 7.26 25.47 16.81
CA PRO A 22 6.28 24.45 16.39
C PRO A 22 6.82 23.50 15.32
N SER A 23 7.72 24.00 14.46
CA SER A 23 8.38 23.21 13.42
C SER A 23 9.56 22.37 13.93
N ALA A 24 10.11 22.65 15.13
CA ALA A 24 11.16 21.86 15.72
C ALA A 24 10.65 20.54 16.34
N LYS A 25 9.34 20.45 16.61
CA LYS A 25 8.68 19.20 17.05
C LYS A 25 8.50 18.18 15.94
N GLY A 26 8.89 18.52 14.71
CA GLY A 26 8.76 17.68 13.52
C GLY A 26 9.99 16.83 13.20
N ALA A 27 10.79 16.40 14.16
CA ALA A 27 11.56 15.20 13.95
C ALA A 27 10.55 14.03 13.91
N HIS A 28 9.97 13.80 12.73
CA HIS A 28 9.18 12.61 12.47
C HIS A 28 10.07 11.41 12.78
N GLN A 29 9.91 10.86 13.99
CA GLN A 29 10.33 9.50 14.21
C GLN A 29 9.60 8.69 13.13
N PRO A 30 10.30 7.88 12.34
CA PRO A 30 9.63 7.05 11.35
C PRO A 30 8.60 6.22 12.12
N THR A 31 7.32 6.51 11.87
CA THR A 31 6.23 5.76 12.47
C THR A 31 6.34 4.34 11.92
N ASP A 32 6.63 3.39 12.77
CA ASP A 32 6.65 1.98 12.36
C ASP A 32 5.21 1.53 12.14
N PHE A 33 4.82 1.42 10.87
CA PHE A 33 3.53 0.89 10.43
C PHE A 33 3.52 -0.63 10.31
N THR A 34 4.56 -1.30 10.81
CA THR A 34 4.65 -2.76 10.73
C THR A 34 3.55 -3.40 11.56
N ALA A 35 2.64 -4.08 10.91
CA ALA A 35 1.62 -4.89 11.58
C ALA A 35 2.02 -6.37 11.51
N LYS A 36 1.81 -7.10 12.60
CA LYS A 36 1.98 -8.56 12.60
C LYS A 36 0.91 -9.19 11.72
N LEU A 37 1.31 -10.15 10.90
CA LEU A 37 0.36 -10.95 10.14
C LEU A 37 -0.58 -11.69 11.11
N ASN A 38 -1.84 -11.83 10.68
CA ASN A 38 -2.80 -12.69 11.35
C ASN A 38 -2.27 -14.13 11.42
N ALA A 39 -2.54 -14.85 12.50
CA ALA A 39 -2.06 -16.21 12.74
C ALA A 39 -2.39 -17.20 11.59
N GLY A 40 -3.51 -16.98 10.88
CA GLY A 40 -3.91 -17.76 9.71
C GLY A 40 -3.33 -17.29 8.37
N SER A 41 -2.49 -16.23 8.37
CA SER A 41 -1.97 -15.62 7.14
C SER A 41 -0.49 -15.93 6.95
N SER A 42 -0.12 -16.30 5.73
CA SER A 42 1.27 -16.53 5.35
C SER A 42 1.53 -15.92 3.98
N VAL A 43 2.50 -15.02 3.90
CA VAL A 43 2.93 -14.38 2.66
C VAL A 43 4.42 -14.60 2.47
N LYS A 44 4.79 -15.37 1.46
CA LYS A 44 6.20 -15.69 1.16
C LYS A 44 6.91 -14.55 0.42
N LYS A 45 6.21 -13.85 -0.46
CA LYS A 45 6.78 -12.79 -1.30
C LYS A 45 5.75 -11.75 -1.65
N VAL A 46 6.11 -10.49 -1.51
CA VAL A 46 5.32 -9.35 -1.95
C VAL A 46 6.01 -8.69 -3.13
N ILE A 47 5.25 -8.39 -4.17
CA ILE A 47 5.71 -7.65 -5.35
C ILE A 47 4.86 -6.39 -5.45
N ALA A 48 5.48 -5.23 -5.31
CA ALA A 48 4.82 -3.94 -5.46
C ALA A 48 4.95 -3.41 -6.90
N VAL A 49 3.83 -3.04 -7.52
CA VAL A 49 3.79 -2.35 -8.81
C VAL A 49 3.39 -0.90 -8.56
N VAL A 50 4.36 -0.01 -8.62
CA VAL A 50 4.21 1.39 -8.19
C VAL A 50 4.54 2.34 -9.34
N SER A 51 3.81 3.46 -9.43
CA SER A 51 4.14 4.57 -10.32
C SER A 51 3.51 5.85 -9.81
N GLY A 52 4.24 6.94 -9.86
CA GLY A 52 3.73 8.28 -9.53
C GLY A 52 2.84 8.90 -10.62
N LYS A 53 2.75 8.28 -11.81
CA LYS A 53 1.95 8.79 -12.93
C LYS A 53 0.70 7.93 -13.15
N GLY A 54 -0.45 8.56 -13.34
CA GLY A 54 -1.69 7.90 -13.72
C GLY A 54 -1.65 7.36 -15.16
N GLY A 55 -2.44 6.32 -15.45
CA GLY A 55 -2.63 5.81 -16.81
C GLY A 55 -1.48 5.02 -17.43
N VAL A 56 -0.39 4.75 -16.70
CA VAL A 56 0.79 4.04 -17.23
C VAL A 56 0.67 2.51 -17.28
N GLY A 57 -0.48 1.97 -16.91
CA GLY A 57 -0.74 0.53 -16.99
C GLY A 57 -0.41 -0.28 -15.73
N LYS A 58 -0.26 0.34 -14.56
CA LYS A 58 -0.01 -0.39 -13.28
C LYS A 58 -0.95 -1.57 -13.09
N SER A 59 -2.25 -1.32 -13.14
CA SER A 59 -3.29 -2.34 -12.92
C SER A 59 -3.28 -3.42 -13.99
N LEU A 60 -3.00 -3.06 -15.24
CA LEU A 60 -2.87 -4.03 -16.33
C LEU A 60 -1.70 -4.99 -16.09
N ILE A 61 -0.52 -4.44 -15.79
CA ILE A 61 0.67 -5.26 -15.52
C ILE A 61 0.47 -6.13 -14.28
N THR A 62 -0.13 -5.59 -13.23
CA THR A 62 -0.45 -6.36 -12.01
C THR A 62 -1.38 -7.53 -12.32
N GLY A 63 -2.46 -7.30 -13.07
CA GLY A 63 -3.40 -8.35 -13.46
C GLY A 63 -2.78 -9.42 -14.35
N LEU A 64 -1.96 -9.03 -15.32
CA LEU A 64 -1.24 -9.95 -16.20
C LEU A 64 -0.23 -10.80 -15.42
N LEU A 65 0.56 -10.18 -14.55
CA LEU A 65 1.53 -10.88 -13.72
C LEU A 65 0.86 -11.89 -12.80
N ALA A 66 -0.19 -11.48 -12.09
CA ALA A 66 -0.94 -12.34 -11.18
C ALA A 66 -1.59 -13.52 -11.94
N SER A 67 -2.18 -13.25 -13.11
CA SER A 67 -2.78 -14.29 -13.95
C SER A 67 -1.73 -15.27 -14.51
N ALA A 68 -0.56 -14.76 -14.90
CA ALA A 68 0.54 -15.62 -15.36
C ALA A 68 1.08 -16.52 -14.24
N MET A 69 1.16 -16.00 -13.01
CA MET A 69 1.56 -16.79 -11.84
C MET A 69 0.51 -17.85 -11.50
N GLN A 70 -0.77 -17.49 -11.56
CA GLN A 70 -1.88 -18.44 -11.35
C GLN A 70 -1.83 -19.60 -12.38
N ARG A 71 -1.57 -19.30 -13.66
CA ARG A 71 -1.40 -20.33 -14.70
C ARG A 71 -0.21 -21.26 -14.46
N ARG A 72 0.80 -20.80 -13.70
CA ARG A 72 1.95 -21.60 -13.27
C ARG A 72 1.71 -22.33 -11.95
N ASN A 73 0.45 -22.49 -11.53
CA ASN A 73 0.04 -23.12 -10.26
C ASN A 73 0.68 -22.47 -9.02
N LYS A 74 0.97 -21.16 -9.07
CA LYS A 74 1.41 -20.40 -7.90
C LYS A 74 0.20 -19.79 -7.21
N GLN A 75 0.09 -20.02 -5.91
CA GLN A 75 -0.92 -19.30 -5.11
C GLN A 75 -0.53 -17.85 -5.02
N CYS A 76 -1.36 -16.98 -5.57
CA CYS A 76 -1.16 -15.54 -5.51
C CYS A 76 -2.47 -14.82 -5.24
N ALA A 77 -2.34 -13.61 -4.70
CA ALA A 77 -3.42 -12.70 -4.47
C ALA A 77 -3.01 -11.29 -4.91
N VAL A 78 -3.98 -10.48 -5.25
CA VAL A 78 -3.78 -9.06 -5.57
C VAL A 78 -4.39 -8.22 -4.45
N LEU A 79 -3.63 -7.24 -3.97
CA LEU A 79 -4.12 -6.17 -3.12
C LEU A 79 -4.13 -4.89 -3.97
N ASP A 80 -5.33 -4.37 -4.23
CA ASP A 80 -5.52 -3.06 -4.86
C ASP A 80 -5.64 -2.00 -3.77
N ALA A 81 -4.54 -1.28 -3.56
CA ALA A 81 -4.44 -0.21 -2.56
C ALA A 81 -4.68 1.19 -3.17
N ASP A 82 -5.16 1.27 -4.41
CA ASP A 82 -5.54 2.56 -5.02
C ASP A 82 -6.92 2.98 -4.50
N ILE A 83 -6.92 3.86 -3.51
CA ILE A 83 -8.15 4.34 -2.87
C ILE A 83 -8.93 5.26 -3.80
N THR A 84 -8.24 6.01 -4.66
CA THR A 84 -8.83 7.05 -5.51
C THR A 84 -9.43 6.50 -6.79
N GLY A 85 -8.84 5.44 -7.36
CA GLY A 85 -9.25 4.88 -8.64
C GLY A 85 -9.06 3.36 -8.73
N PRO A 86 -9.61 2.58 -7.79
CA PRO A 86 -9.43 1.14 -7.79
C PRO A 86 -10.02 0.51 -9.06
N SER A 87 -9.18 -0.18 -9.81
CA SER A 87 -9.52 -0.71 -11.13
C SER A 87 -9.42 -2.24 -11.23
N MET A 88 -8.80 -2.89 -10.25
CA MET A 88 -8.54 -4.33 -10.29
C MET A 88 -9.82 -5.17 -10.26
N CYS A 89 -10.85 -4.72 -9.57
CA CYS A 89 -12.17 -5.39 -9.57
C CYS A 89 -12.74 -5.51 -10.99
N LYS A 90 -12.73 -4.41 -11.73
CA LYS A 90 -13.18 -4.38 -13.13
C LYS A 90 -12.30 -5.26 -14.02
N ASN A 91 -10.97 -5.14 -13.88
CA ASN A 91 -10.01 -5.86 -14.72
C ASN A 91 -10.09 -7.39 -14.51
N LEU A 92 -10.44 -7.83 -13.32
CA LEU A 92 -10.54 -9.26 -12.98
C LEU A 92 -11.98 -9.80 -12.97
N GLY A 93 -12.97 -8.96 -13.33
CA GLY A 93 -14.38 -9.36 -13.35
C GLY A 93 -14.94 -9.71 -11.98
N VAL A 94 -14.42 -9.09 -10.92
CA VAL A 94 -14.87 -9.32 -9.54
C VAL A 94 -15.83 -8.23 -9.14
N SER A 95 -16.98 -8.59 -8.57
CA SER A 95 -18.01 -7.65 -8.13
C SER A 95 -18.49 -7.93 -6.71
N GLY A 96 -19.19 -6.95 -6.13
CA GLY A 96 -19.79 -7.00 -4.79
C GLY A 96 -18.80 -6.68 -3.68
N LYS A 97 -19.31 -6.51 -2.46
CA LYS A 97 -18.55 -6.13 -1.27
C LYS A 97 -17.71 -7.29 -0.74
N ALA A 98 -16.56 -6.99 -0.17
CA ALA A 98 -15.78 -7.95 0.60
C ALA A 98 -16.53 -8.35 1.87
N GLN A 99 -16.34 -9.57 2.32
CA GLN A 99 -16.86 -10.04 3.59
C GLN A 99 -15.81 -9.86 4.69
N ALA A 100 -16.23 -9.29 5.81
CA ALA A 100 -15.40 -9.23 7.00
C ALA A 100 -15.66 -10.45 7.88
N SER A 101 -14.63 -10.98 8.50
CA SER A 101 -14.67 -12.01 9.52
C SER A 101 -13.85 -11.57 10.74
N GLU A 102 -13.92 -12.30 11.83
CA GLU A 102 -13.06 -12.06 13.00
C GLU A 102 -11.56 -12.14 12.65
N ALA A 103 -11.21 -12.91 11.65
CA ALA A 103 -9.85 -13.05 11.14
C ALA A 103 -9.43 -11.93 10.18
N GLY A 104 -10.33 -11.00 9.81
CA GLY A 104 -10.06 -9.91 8.88
C GLY A 104 -10.93 -9.95 7.64
N ILE A 105 -10.50 -9.26 6.59
CA ILE A 105 -11.21 -9.17 5.31
C ILE A 105 -10.93 -10.43 4.48
N LEU A 106 -11.99 -11.11 4.08
CA LEU A 106 -11.90 -12.28 3.21
C LEU A 106 -11.72 -11.85 1.75
N PRO A 107 -10.70 -12.37 1.05
CA PRO A 107 -10.49 -12.04 -0.36
C PRO A 107 -11.59 -12.65 -1.23
N LYS A 108 -11.96 -11.93 -2.27
CA LYS A 108 -12.82 -12.46 -3.33
C LYS A 108 -12.01 -13.20 -4.39
N SER A 109 -12.62 -14.18 -5.03
CA SER A 109 -12.00 -14.95 -6.09
C SER A 109 -12.51 -14.50 -7.46
N ALA A 110 -11.60 -14.23 -8.38
CA ALA A 110 -11.90 -14.07 -9.78
C ALA A 110 -12.21 -15.43 -10.45
N ALA A 111 -12.74 -15.42 -11.66
CA ALA A 111 -13.10 -16.63 -12.39
C ALA A 111 -11.92 -17.63 -12.60
N ASN A 112 -10.70 -17.12 -12.68
CA ASN A 112 -9.48 -17.91 -12.78
C ASN A 112 -8.91 -18.38 -11.42
N GLY A 113 -9.64 -18.18 -10.32
CA GLY A 113 -9.21 -18.55 -8.97
C GLY A 113 -8.26 -17.56 -8.30
N LEU A 114 -7.90 -16.46 -8.97
CA LEU A 114 -7.05 -15.41 -8.40
C LEU A 114 -7.80 -14.68 -7.28
N LYS A 115 -7.16 -14.54 -6.13
CA LYS A 115 -7.73 -13.83 -4.98
C LYS A 115 -7.48 -12.35 -5.09
N LEU A 116 -8.48 -11.54 -4.74
CA LEU A 116 -8.42 -10.07 -4.78
C LEU A 116 -8.99 -9.47 -3.50
N VAL A 117 -8.28 -8.48 -2.98
CA VAL A 117 -8.76 -7.51 -2.00
C VAL A 117 -8.56 -6.12 -2.58
N SER A 118 -9.57 -5.27 -2.54
CA SER A 118 -9.50 -3.89 -3.02
C SER A 118 -10.07 -2.94 -2.00
N ALA A 119 -9.53 -1.72 -1.95
CA ALA A 119 -9.94 -0.69 -1.01
C ALA A 119 -11.41 -0.23 -1.17
N ASN A 120 -12.07 -0.55 -2.28
CA ASN A 120 -13.47 -0.18 -2.53
C ASN A 120 -14.44 -1.38 -2.56
N MET A 121 -14.06 -2.51 -2.01
CA MET A 121 -14.91 -3.69 -1.83
C MET A 121 -15.76 -3.63 -0.58
#